data_d930ac46ba4cde3fd25e65d29b142e8f
#
_entry.id   d930ac46ba4cde3fd25e65d29b142e8f
#
_cell.length_a   1.000
_cell.length_b   1.000
_cell.length_c   1.000
_cell.angle_alpha   90.00
_cell.angle_beta   90.00
_cell.angle_gamma   90.00
#
_symmetry.space_group_name_H-M   'P 1'
#
loop_
_entity.id
_entity.type
_entity.pdbx_description
1 polymer ?
#
loop_
_entity_poly.entity_id
_entity_poly.type
_entity_poly.pdbx_seq_one_letter_code
_entity_poly.pdbx_strand_id
1 'polypeptide(L)'
;VLAHVSHLLEIANARVWRGKTLALPDFSLVISRGESVAILGPNGAGKSTFLKLLTGEVRPEACPETHCRLFGEALWSLEEIRHRIGVVMPEEVSRFAPEEIAVDAVLSSLRGAYGRTRNMRFSPEDRSRAAAAMALLGVDGLAARAFGTLSSGERRRILIARALVHRPEVLVLDEPSTALDFAATLTLTQTLQQLLSAGTDLVLVTHHPGEIPPAIQRVILLRDGRILADGLKSKVLSSAVLSDLYQVPLRVSWSQQWCQVRPA
;
A
#
# COMPACT_ATOMS: atom_id res chain seq x y z
N VAL A 1 18.84 6.30 -28.01
CA VAL A 1 17.61 6.70 -27.34
C VAL A 1 17.62 6.04 -25.99
N LEU A 2 18.10 6.76 -24.94
CA LEU A 2 17.99 6.30 -23.56
C LEU A 2 16.49 6.27 -23.22
N ALA A 3 15.95 5.09 -22.96
CA ALA A 3 14.62 4.96 -22.40
C ALA A 3 14.62 5.74 -21.06
N HIS A 4 13.86 6.82 -20.98
CA HIS A 4 13.59 7.48 -19.71
C HIS A 4 12.86 6.45 -18.84
N VAL A 5 13.59 5.79 -17.95
CA VAL A 5 12.99 5.00 -16.86
C VAL A 5 12.24 6.01 -15.99
N SER A 6 10.93 6.12 -16.22
CA SER A 6 10.12 7.00 -15.39
C SER A 6 9.95 6.34 -14.03
N HIS A 7 10.42 7.00 -12.97
CA HIS A 7 10.26 6.52 -11.61
C HIS A 7 8.84 6.81 -11.10
N LEU A 8 8.31 5.91 -10.31
CA LEU A 8 7.13 6.15 -9.48
C LEU A 8 7.48 7.18 -8.40
N LEU A 9 8.61 6.94 -7.73
CA LEU A 9 9.12 7.77 -6.65
C LEU A 9 10.62 7.92 -6.79
N GLU A 10 11.11 9.15 -6.67
CA GLU A 10 12.52 9.47 -6.57
C GLU A 10 12.71 10.46 -5.42
N ILE A 11 13.41 10.01 -4.40
CA ILE A 11 13.72 10.82 -3.21
C ILE A 11 15.23 10.77 -2.98
N ALA A 12 15.83 11.92 -2.74
CA ALA A 12 17.22 12.01 -2.30
C ALA A 12 17.34 12.96 -1.11
N ASN A 13 18.11 12.52 -0.10
CA ASN A 13 18.50 13.26 1.10
C ASN A 13 17.30 13.92 1.83
N ALA A 14 16.16 13.23 1.87
CA ALA A 14 14.95 13.78 2.45
C ALA A 14 14.98 13.75 3.98
N ARG A 15 14.63 14.87 4.59
CA ARG A 15 14.36 15.01 6.01
C ARG A 15 12.87 15.29 6.18
N VAL A 16 12.18 14.41 6.88
CA VAL A 16 10.72 14.52 7.03
C VAL A 16 10.35 14.59 8.51
N TRP A 17 9.67 15.67 8.88
CA TRP A 17 9.22 15.94 10.23
C TRP A 17 7.77 15.52 10.44
N ARG A 18 7.47 15.01 11.62
CA ARG A 18 6.11 14.83 12.15
C ARG A 18 5.96 15.63 13.45
N GLY A 19 5.38 16.80 13.34
CA GLY A 19 5.39 17.75 14.46
C GLY A 19 6.83 18.12 14.83
N LYS A 20 7.26 17.78 16.03
CA LYS A 20 8.63 18.06 16.52
C LYS A 20 9.61 16.89 16.34
N THR A 21 9.14 15.74 15.81
CA THR A 21 9.96 14.54 15.64
C THR A 21 10.47 14.45 14.20
N LEU A 22 11.77 14.30 14.02
CA LEU A 22 12.39 14.00 12.73
C LEU A 22 12.17 12.50 12.45
N ALA A 23 11.14 12.20 11.67
CA ALA A 23 10.67 10.83 11.44
C ALA A 23 11.46 10.10 10.35
N LEU A 24 11.94 10.83 9.33
CA LEU A 24 12.89 10.32 8.34
C LEU A 24 14.09 11.27 8.31
N PRO A 25 15.22 10.93 8.94
CA PRO A 25 16.32 11.88 9.14
C PRO A 25 17.25 12.04 7.93
N ASP A 26 17.31 11.05 7.07
CA ASP A 26 18.16 11.02 5.87
C ASP A 26 17.64 9.87 4.98
N PHE A 27 16.70 10.22 4.12
CA PHE A 27 15.95 9.22 3.37
C PHE A 27 16.15 9.39 1.88
N SER A 28 16.72 8.37 1.25
CA SER A 28 16.92 8.33 -0.20
C SER A 28 16.38 7.02 -0.73
N LEU A 29 15.48 7.07 -1.71
CA LEU A 29 14.83 5.90 -2.29
C LEU A 29 14.36 6.19 -3.71
N VAL A 30 14.56 5.24 -4.59
CA VAL A 30 13.97 5.25 -5.94
C VAL A 30 13.11 4.00 -6.09
N ILE A 31 11.87 4.18 -6.52
CA ILE A 31 10.96 3.09 -6.95
C ILE A 31 10.62 3.36 -8.41
N SER A 32 10.87 2.38 -9.27
CA SER A 32 10.57 2.49 -10.71
C SER A 32 9.07 2.26 -10.98
N ARG A 33 8.57 2.77 -12.09
CA ARG A 33 7.23 2.37 -12.58
C ARG A 33 7.30 0.92 -13.06
N GLY A 34 6.24 0.17 -12.85
CA GLY A 34 6.22 -1.26 -13.16
C GLY A 34 6.95 -2.12 -12.11
N GLU A 35 7.36 -1.55 -10.99
CA GLU A 35 8.05 -2.26 -9.93
C GLU A 35 7.17 -2.39 -8.67
N SER A 36 6.89 -3.64 -8.27
CA SER A 36 6.22 -3.91 -7.01
C SER A 36 7.24 -4.12 -5.89
N VAL A 37 7.04 -3.44 -4.76
CA VAL A 37 7.96 -3.46 -3.62
C VAL A 37 7.24 -3.72 -2.30
N ALA A 38 7.94 -4.34 -1.35
CA ALA A 38 7.47 -4.43 0.02
C ALA A 38 8.34 -3.58 0.94
N ILE A 39 7.68 -2.80 1.80
CA ILE A 39 8.32 -2.01 2.86
C ILE A 39 8.07 -2.74 4.18
N LEU A 40 9.12 -3.18 4.82
CA LEU A 40 9.05 -3.94 6.06
C LEU A 40 9.77 -3.21 7.19
N GLY A 41 9.24 -3.26 8.39
CA GLY A 41 9.87 -2.69 9.58
C GLY A 41 8.98 -2.74 10.81
N PRO A 42 9.57 -2.65 12.01
CA PRO A 42 8.81 -2.63 13.25
C PRO A 42 7.91 -1.38 13.37
N ASN A 43 7.04 -1.37 14.37
CA ASN A 43 6.25 -0.19 14.69
C ASN A 43 7.18 0.98 15.05
N GLY A 44 6.86 2.18 14.56
CA GLY A 44 7.72 3.35 14.73
C GLY A 44 8.89 3.48 13.74
N ALA A 45 9.12 2.51 12.85
CA ALA A 45 10.22 2.54 11.88
C ALA A 45 10.13 3.65 10.81
N GLY A 46 9.03 4.43 10.76
CA GLY A 46 8.86 5.48 9.77
C GLY A 46 7.95 5.10 8.58
N LYS A 47 7.40 3.88 8.55
CA LYS A 47 6.56 3.36 7.44
C LYS A 47 5.40 4.30 7.07
N SER A 48 4.60 4.73 8.05
CA SER A 48 3.46 5.65 7.80
C SER A 48 3.91 7.05 7.37
N THR A 49 5.11 7.49 7.76
CA THR A 49 5.68 8.75 7.28
C THR A 49 6.14 8.62 5.82
N PHE A 50 6.76 7.50 5.48
CA PHE A 50 7.10 7.16 4.10
C PHE A 50 5.84 7.11 3.22
N LEU A 51 4.76 6.46 3.69
CA LEU A 51 3.50 6.42 2.94
C LEU A 51 2.93 7.82 2.67
N LYS A 52 2.93 8.70 3.67
CA LYS A 52 2.48 10.09 3.51
C LYS A 52 3.36 10.87 2.52
N LEU A 53 4.63 10.56 2.45
CA LEU A 53 5.53 11.12 1.46
C LEU A 53 5.19 10.59 0.05
N LEU A 54 4.96 9.28 -0.09
CA LEU A 54 4.56 8.64 -1.35
C LEU A 54 3.19 9.12 -1.84
N THR A 55 2.23 9.40 -0.94
CA THR A 55 0.90 9.92 -1.27
C THR A 55 0.86 11.46 -1.42
N GLY A 56 2.00 12.13 -1.29
CA GLY A 56 2.10 13.58 -1.42
C GLY A 56 1.51 14.38 -0.27
N GLU A 57 1.06 13.72 0.81
CA GLU A 57 0.46 14.37 1.99
C GLU A 57 1.50 15.11 2.85
N VAL A 58 2.76 14.69 2.77
CA VAL A 58 3.88 15.32 3.47
C VAL A 58 4.98 15.57 2.47
N ARG A 59 5.65 16.72 2.59
CA ARG A 59 6.85 17.06 1.83
C ARG A 59 8.07 17.03 2.72
N PRO A 60 9.25 16.70 2.17
CA PRO A 60 10.49 16.81 2.92
C PRO A 60 10.82 18.28 3.24
N GLU A 61 11.68 18.48 4.23
CA GLU A 61 12.28 19.78 4.53
C GLU A 61 12.97 20.35 3.28
N ALA A 62 12.77 21.63 3.01
CA ALA A 62 13.38 22.28 1.86
C ALA A 62 14.87 22.51 2.11
N CYS A 63 15.72 21.72 1.47
CA CYS A 63 17.17 21.86 1.47
C CYS A 63 17.69 21.79 0.02
N PRO A 64 18.80 22.48 -0.33
CA PRO A 64 19.34 22.47 -1.69
C PRO A 64 19.66 21.07 -2.23
N GLU A 65 20.01 20.13 -1.35
CA GLU A 65 20.41 18.77 -1.69
C GLU A 65 19.22 17.79 -1.68
N THR A 66 18.05 18.25 -1.22
CA THR A 66 16.84 17.43 -1.14
C THR A 66 16.02 17.55 -2.42
N HIS A 67 15.71 16.43 -3.03
CA HIS A 67 14.67 16.40 -4.04
C HIS A 67 13.70 15.25 -3.79
N CYS A 68 12.45 15.48 -4.18
CA CYS A 68 11.38 14.48 -4.11
C CYS A 68 10.52 14.65 -5.35
N ARG A 69 10.44 13.59 -6.15
CA ARG A 69 9.63 13.53 -7.36
C ARG A 69 8.68 12.34 -7.29
N LEU A 70 7.44 12.59 -7.63
CA LEU A 70 6.45 11.56 -7.85
C LEU A 70 6.12 11.50 -9.34
N PHE A 71 6.20 10.33 -9.95
CA PHE A 71 6.00 10.15 -11.38
C PHE A 71 6.87 11.06 -12.26
N GLY A 72 8.05 11.42 -11.77
CA GLY A 72 8.98 12.33 -12.43
C GLY A 72 8.75 13.82 -12.15
N GLU A 73 7.62 14.19 -11.51
CA GLU A 73 7.24 15.57 -11.24
C GLU A 73 7.67 16.01 -9.83
N ALA A 74 8.25 17.20 -9.71
CA ALA A 74 8.62 17.80 -8.43
C ALA A 74 7.44 18.55 -7.77
N LEU A 75 6.50 19.01 -8.57
CA LEU A 75 5.27 19.66 -8.13
C LEU A 75 4.08 18.85 -8.63
N TRP A 76 3.21 18.47 -7.73
CA TRP A 76 2.00 17.71 -8.02
C TRP A 76 0.83 18.24 -7.20
N SER A 77 -0.38 18.06 -7.70
CA SER A 77 -1.60 18.23 -6.93
C SER A 77 -1.98 16.93 -6.22
N LEU A 78 -2.61 17.03 -5.04
CA LEU A 78 -3.12 15.84 -4.33
C LEU A 78 -4.21 15.12 -5.16
N GLU A 79 -4.93 15.84 -6.01
CA GLU A 79 -5.94 15.27 -6.88
C GLU A 79 -5.30 14.37 -7.95
N GLU A 80 -4.25 14.83 -8.62
CA GLU A 80 -3.50 14.03 -9.60
C GLU A 80 -2.93 12.76 -8.96
N ILE A 81 -2.33 12.88 -7.77
CA ILE A 81 -1.79 11.72 -7.06
C ILE A 81 -2.88 10.72 -6.71
N ARG A 82 -4.03 11.17 -6.20
CA ARG A 82 -5.17 10.30 -5.86
C ARG A 82 -5.75 9.54 -7.04
N HIS A 83 -5.64 10.08 -8.24
CA HIS A 83 -6.03 9.36 -9.46
C HIS A 83 -5.00 8.30 -9.88
N ARG A 84 -3.72 8.54 -9.62
CA ARG A 84 -2.61 7.67 -10.04
C ARG A 84 -2.22 6.63 -9.00
N ILE A 85 -2.47 6.91 -7.71
CA ILE A 85 -2.15 6.02 -6.59
C ILE A 85 -3.45 5.61 -5.89
N GLY A 86 -3.77 4.33 -5.93
CA GLY A 86 -4.81 3.75 -5.07
C GLY A 86 -4.23 3.47 -3.69
N VAL A 87 -4.85 3.98 -2.64
CA VAL A 87 -4.35 3.80 -1.27
C VAL A 87 -5.39 3.09 -0.43
N VAL A 88 -4.93 2.14 0.40
CA VAL A 88 -5.77 1.47 1.40
C VAL A 88 -5.03 1.46 2.73
N MET A 89 -5.59 2.14 3.72
CA MET A 89 -5.06 2.22 5.09
C MET A 89 -5.99 1.53 6.09
N PRO A 90 -5.47 1.02 7.22
CA PRO A 90 -6.29 0.34 8.23
C PRO A 90 -7.44 1.19 8.77
N GLU A 91 -7.20 2.49 8.99
CA GLU A 91 -8.16 3.44 9.54
C GLU A 91 -9.31 3.81 8.58
N GLU A 92 -9.23 3.49 7.29
CA GLU A 92 -10.30 3.82 6.34
C GLU A 92 -11.61 3.09 6.64
N VAL A 93 -11.55 1.92 7.27
CA VAL A 93 -12.75 1.16 7.68
C VAL A 93 -13.67 2.03 8.55
N SER A 94 -13.12 2.82 9.46
CA SER A 94 -13.87 3.66 10.40
C SER A 94 -14.49 4.91 9.78
N ARG A 95 -14.17 5.21 8.51
CA ARG A 95 -14.71 6.37 7.80
C ARG A 95 -16.08 6.11 7.17
N PHE A 96 -16.52 4.86 7.13
CA PHE A 96 -17.82 4.48 6.56
C PHE A 96 -18.86 4.27 7.64
N ALA A 97 -20.06 4.80 7.42
CA ALA A 97 -21.22 4.48 8.25
C ALA A 97 -21.56 2.97 8.13
N PRO A 98 -21.99 2.32 9.22
CA PRO A 98 -22.36 0.90 9.16
C PRO A 98 -23.45 0.57 8.13
N GLU A 99 -24.32 1.55 7.84
CA GLU A 99 -25.45 1.44 6.90
C GLU A 99 -25.03 1.69 5.44
N GLU A 100 -23.81 2.17 5.20
CA GLU A 100 -23.32 2.42 3.84
C GLU A 100 -23.36 1.14 3.01
N ILE A 101 -23.88 1.22 1.79
CA ILE A 101 -23.93 0.07 0.88
C ILE A 101 -22.57 -0.16 0.24
N ALA A 102 -22.12 -1.41 0.18
CA ALA A 102 -20.78 -1.77 -0.27
C ALA A 102 -20.44 -1.21 -1.66
N VAL A 103 -21.35 -1.30 -2.63
CA VAL A 103 -21.12 -0.69 -3.95
C VAL A 103 -21.05 0.83 -3.90
N ASP A 104 -21.82 1.47 -3.03
CA ASP A 104 -21.80 2.93 -2.85
C ASP A 104 -20.48 3.38 -2.17
N ALA A 105 -19.93 2.57 -1.26
CA ALA A 105 -18.59 2.80 -0.71
C ALA A 105 -17.51 2.79 -1.80
N VAL A 106 -17.60 1.88 -2.78
CA VAL A 106 -16.69 1.85 -3.94
C VAL A 106 -16.92 3.04 -4.86
N LEU A 107 -18.16 3.32 -5.24
CA LEU A 107 -18.52 4.41 -6.15
C LEU A 107 -18.16 5.79 -5.59
N SER A 108 -18.30 5.99 -4.28
CA SER A 108 -18.01 7.27 -3.62
C SER A 108 -16.54 7.71 -3.82
N SER A 109 -15.64 6.76 -4.05
CA SER A 109 -14.24 7.04 -4.40
C SER A 109 -14.11 7.92 -5.64
N LEU A 110 -14.92 7.68 -6.66
CA LEU A 110 -14.93 8.45 -7.91
C LEU A 110 -15.31 9.93 -7.71
N ARG A 111 -15.75 10.30 -6.54
CA ARG A 111 -16.06 11.68 -6.15
C ARG A 111 -15.21 12.15 -4.96
N GLY A 112 -14.12 11.43 -4.64
CA GLY A 112 -13.22 11.76 -3.53
C GLY A 112 -13.85 11.69 -2.15
N ALA A 113 -14.94 10.94 -1.98
CA ALA A 113 -15.74 10.92 -0.74
C ALA A 113 -15.70 9.55 -0.04
N TYR A 114 -16.03 9.55 1.24
CA TYR A 114 -16.30 8.37 2.05
C TYR A 114 -17.80 8.25 2.27
N GLY A 115 -18.43 7.34 1.51
CA GLY A 115 -19.87 7.15 1.49
C GLY A 115 -20.60 8.01 0.46
N ARG A 116 -21.82 7.58 0.14
CA ARG A 116 -22.66 8.22 -0.87
C ARG A 116 -23.52 9.31 -0.27
N THR A 117 -23.54 10.48 -0.91
CA THR A 117 -24.50 11.54 -0.60
C THR A 117 -25.65 11.56 -1.62
N ARG A 118 -26.81 12.16 -1.23
CA ARG A 118 -28.02 12.25 -2.09
C ARG A 118 -27.75 12.92 -3.44
N ASN A 119 -26.78 13.84 -3.50
CA ASN A 119 -26.48 14.62 -4.69
C ASN A 119 -25.49 13.93 -5.64
N MET A 120 -24.86 12.83 -5.24
CA MET A 120 -23.92 12.11 -6.10
C MET A 120 -24.68 11.38 -7.21
N ARG A 121 -24.22 11.59 -8.43
CA ARG A 121 -24.70 10.89 -9.62
C ARG A 121 -23.55 10.09 -10.19
N PHE A 122 -23.84 8.86 -10.58
CA PHE A 122 -22.89 7.91 -11.18
C PHE A 122 -23.41 7.47 -12.53
N SER A 123 -22.56 7.57 -13.54
CA SER A 123 -22.86 7.13 -14.89
C SER A 123 -22.95 5.59 -14.97
N PRO A 124 -23.49 5.02 -16.06
CA PRO A 124 -23.40 3.59 -16.31
C PRO A 124 -21.95 3.08 -16.35
N GLU A 125 -21.03 3.89 -16.86
CA GLU A 125 -19.59 3.57 -16.88
C GLU A 125 -19.01 3.51 -15.45
N ASP A 126 -19.33 4.48 -14.58
CA ASP A 126 -18.90 4.47 -13.17
C ASP A 126 -19.34 3.17 -12.47
N ARG A 127 -20.59 2.76 -12.72
CA ARG A 127 -21.15 1.51 -12.14
C ARG A 127 -20.46 0.27 -12.71
N SER A 128 -20.17 0.25 -14.00
CA SER A 128 -19.43 -0.83 -14.65
C SER A 128 -18.02 -0.97 -14.07
N ARG A 129 -17.33 0.16 -13.85
CA ARG A 129 -16.00 0.19 -13.22
C ARG A 129 -16.05 -0.36 -11.79
N ALA A 130 -17.04 0.06 -10.99
CA ALA A 130 -17.21 -0.43 -9.63
C ALA A 130 -17.50 -1.94 -9.61
N ALA A 131 -18.39 -2.42 -10.48
CA ALA A 131 -18.70 -3.85 -10.60
C ALA A 131 -17.46 -4.67 -11.00
N ALA A 132 -16.69 -4.19 -11.98
CA ALA A 132 -15.44 -4.84 -12.40
C ALA A 132 -14.40 -4.90 -11.27
N ALA A 133 -14.21 -3.80 -10.52
CA ALA A 133 -13.31 -3.78 -9.39
C ALA A 133 -13.74 -4.73 -8.28
N MET A 134 -15.04 -4.81 -7.98
CA MET A 134 -15.60 -5.74 -6.99
C MET A 134 -15.46 -7.19 -7.43
N ALA A 135 -15.73 -7.51 -8.70
CA ALA A 135 -15.56 -8.85 -9.27
C ALA A 135 -14.11 -9.33 -9.20
N LEU A 136 -13.15 -8.44 -9.51
CA LEU A 136 -11.72 -8.74 -9.43
C LEU A 136 -11.29 -9.18 -8.02
N LEU A 137 -11.96 -8.65 -6.98
CA LEU A 137 -11.71 -8.96 -5.58
C LEU A 137 -12.63 -10.10 -5.04
N GLY A 138 -13.51 -10.67 -5.89
CA GLY A 138 -14.47 -11.69 -5.48
C GLY A 138 -15.47 -11.20 -4.42
N VAL A 139 -15.91 -9.94 -4.51
CA VAL A 139 -16.86 -9.30 -3.58
C VAL A 139 -18.08 -8.68 -4.27
N ASP A 140 -18.29 -8.99 -5.54
CA ASP A 140 -19.43 -8.53 -6.34
C ASP A 140 -20.77 -9.00 -5.73
N GLY A 141 -20.83 -10.21 -5.21
CA GLY A 141 -22.01 -10.73 -4.48
C GLY A 141 -22.36 -9.94 -3.20
N LEU A 142 -21.46 -9.07 -2.73
CA LEU A 142 -21.66 -8.23 -1.54
C LEU A 142 -22.16 -6.82 -1.89
N ALA A 143 -22.33 -6.50 -3.17
CA ALA A 143 -22.60 -5.14 -3.66
C ALA A 143 -23.76 -4.43 -2.95
N ALA A 144 -24.84 -5.15 -2.64
CA ALA A 144 -26.04 -4.62 -1.99
C ALA A 144 -26.02 -4.71 -0.45
N ARG A 145 -24.94 -5.26 0.15
CA ARG A 145 -24.87 -5.43 1.62
C ARG A 145 -24.40 -4.13 2.30
N ALA A 146 -24.90 -3.91 3.51
CA ALA A 146 -24.45 -2.81 4.35
C ALA A 146 -23.04 -3.10 4.87
N PHE A 147 -22.15 -2.10 4.83
CA PHE A 147 -20.73 -2.19 5.17
C PHE A 147 -20.50 -2.72 6.59
N GLY A 148 -21.37 -2.34 7.55
CA GLY A 148 -21.32 -2.83 8.92
C GLY A 148 -21.61 -4.32 9.08
N THR A 149 -22.29 -4.97 8.12
CA THR A 149 -22.61 -6.40 8.14
C THR A 149 -21.52 -7.28 7.52
N LEU A 150 -20.49 -6.68 6.95
CA LEU A 150 -19.38 -7.37 6.32
C LEU A 150 -18.37 -7.82 7.36
N SER A 151 -17.71 -8.96 7.13
CA SER A 151 -16.53 -9.38 7.89
C SER A 151 -15.35 -8.43 7.67
N SER A 152 -14.35 -8.48 8.53
CA SER A 152 -13.13 -7.68 8.38
C SER A 152 -12.43 -7.90 7.04
N GLY A 153 -12.34 -9.16 6.59
CA GLY A 153 -11.75 -9.52 5.29
C GLY A 153 -12.60 -9.04 4.10
N GLU A 154 -13.92 -9.11 4.18
CA GLU A 154 -14.81 -8.57 3.16
C GLU A 154 -14.68 -7.04 3.06
N ARG A 155 -14.71 -6.34 4.21
CA ARG A 155 -14.48 -4.88 4.24
C ARG A 155 -13.14 -4.50 3.61
N ARG A 156 -12.06 -5.22 3.94
CA ARG A 156 -10.73 -4.97 3.37
C ARG A 156 -10.74 -5.10 1.84
N ARG A 157 -11.37 -6.15 1.29
CA ARG A 157 -11.48 -6.32 -0.16
C ARG A 157 -12.37 -5.25 -0.81
N ILE A 158 -13.43 -4.79 -0.16
CA ILE A 158 -14.23 -3.65 -0.63
C ILE A 158 -13.38 -2.37 -0.68
N LEU A 159 -12.53 -2.11 0.33
CA LEU A 159 -11.62 -0.95 0.31
C LEU A 159 -10.57 -1.06 -0.80
N ILE A 160 -10.07 -2.25 -1.09
CA ILE A 160 -9.17 -2.46 -2.23
C ILE A 160 -9.93 -2.22 -3.55
N ALA A 161 -11.17 -2.73 -3.71
CA ALA A 161 -11.99 -2.45 -4.87
C ALA A 161 -12.25 -0.94 -5.04
N ARG A 162 -12.49 -0.24 -3.93
CA ARG A 162 -12.62 1.21 -3.87
C ARG A 162 -11.36 1.94 -4.38
N ALA A 163 -10.18 1.47 -4.01
CA ALA A 163 -8.92 2.04 -4.47
C ALA A 163 -8.67 1.77 -5.96
N LEU A 164 -9.10 0.60 -6.46
CA LEU A 164 -8.92 0.18 -7.85
C LEU A 164 -9.92 0.78 -8.83
N VAL A 165 -11.05 1.34 -8.38
CA VAL A 165 -12.10 1.88 -9.27
C VAL A 165 -11.61 3.01 -10.18
N HIS A 166 -10.58 3.75 -9.75
CA HIS A 166 -9.90 4.78 -10.53
C HIS A 166 -8.93 4.21 -11.58
N ARG A 167 -8.63 2.90 -11.56
CA ARG A 167 -7.57 2.27 -12.35
C ARG A 167 -6.21 2.93 -12.10
N PRO A 168 -5.77 2.99 -10.85
CA PRO A 168 -4.51 3.63 -10.51
C PRO A 168 -3.33 2.92 -11.16
N GLU A 169 -2.21 3.63 -11.34
CA GLU A 169 -0.95 3.06 -11.84
C GLU A 169 -0.30 2.15 -10.79
N VAL A 170 -0.50 2.45 -9.52
CA VAL A 170 0.04 1.67 -8.40
C VAL A 170 -0.97 1.61 -7.26
N LEU A 171 -1.06 0.46 -6.61
CA LEU A 171 -1.84 0.24 -5.40
C LEU A 171 -0.91 0.22 -4.18
N VAL A 172 -1.20 1.06 -3.20
CA VAL A 172 -0.47 1.17 -1.94
C VAL A 172 -1.32 0.59 -0.83
N LEU A 173 -0.80 -0.42 -0.14
CA LEU A 173 -1.49 -1.09 0.96
C LEU A 173 -0.69 -0.95 2.25
N ASP A 174 -1.27 -0.31 3.25
CA ASP A 174 -0.68 -0.21 4.59
C ASP A 174 -1.25 -1.28 5.50
N GLU A 175 -0.42 -2.22 5.91
CA GLU A 175 -0.74 -3.31 6.83
C GLU A 175 -2.10 -3.96 6.53
N PRO A 176 -2.31 -4.47 5.30
CA PRO A 176 -3.65 -4.85 4.82
C PRO A 176 -4.25 -6.05 5.55
N SER A 177 -3.44 -6.88 6.22
CA SER A 177 -3.86 -8.05 7.02
C SER A 177 -4.16 -7.73 8.48
N THR A 178 -3.88 -6.52 8.94
CA THR A 178 -4.14 -6.12 10.34
C THR A 178 -5.62 -6.35 10.71
N ALA A 179 -5.85 -7.00 11.84
CA ALA A 179 -7.17 -7.38 12.35
C ALA A 179 -7.93 -8.41 11.50
N LEU A 180 -7.26 -9.12 10.60
CA LEU A 180 -7.80 -10.28 9.88
C LEU A 180 -7.48 -11.57 10.62
N ASP A 181 -8.39 -12.53 10.57
CA ASP A 181 -8.10 -13.90 10.96
C ASP A 181 -7.23 -14.61 9.90
N PHE A 182 -6.80 -15.83 10.20
CA PHE A 182 -5.92 -16.59 9.33
C PHE A 182 -6.53 -16.84 7.94
N ALA A 183 -7.83 -17.20 7.87
CA ALA A 183 -8.50 -17.50 6.60
C ALA A 183 -8.65 -16.25 5.73
N ALA A 184 -9.03 -15.11 6.35
CA ALA A 184 -9.12 -13.82 5.68
C ALA A 184 -7.76 -13.32 5.19
N THR A 185 -6.68 -13.51 5.99
CA THR A 185 -5.31 -13.19 5.59
C THR A 185 -4.87 -14.01 4.39
N LEU A 186 -5.14 -15.32 4.38
CA LEU A 186 -4.81 -16.19 3.26
C LEU A 186 -5.56 -15.76 1.98
N THR A 187 -6.87 -15.51 2.09
CA THR A 187 -7.69 -15.03 0.98
C THR A 187 -7.17 -13.70 0.44
N LEU A 188 -6.82 -12.75 1.32
CA LEU A 188 -6.24 -11.47 0.92
C LEU A 188 -4.92 -11.67 0.17
N THR A 189 -4.04 -12.51 0.69
CA THR A 189 -2.74 -12.77 0.07
C THR A 189 -2.88 -13.38 -1.33
N GLN A 190 -3.82 -14.32 -1.51
CA GLN A 190 -4.16 -14.86 -2.84
C GLN A 190 -4.69 -13.77 -3.78
N THR A 191 -5.54 -12.88 -3.27
CA THR A 191 -6.06 -11.73 -4.02
C THR A 191 -4.91 -10.80 -4.47
N LEU A 192 -3.97 -10.48 -3.57
CA LEU A 192 -2.81 -9.65 -3.93
C LEU A 192 -1.95 -10.32 -5.01
N GLN A 193 -1.78 -11.62 -4.95
CA GLN A 193 -1.04 -12.37 -5.97
C GLN A 193 -1.76 -12.33 -7.33
N GLN A 194 -3.10 -12.40 -7.34
CA GLN A 194 -3.89 -12.25 -8.57
C GLN A 194 -3.74 -10.84 -9.16
N LEU A 195 -3.80 -9.78 -8.34
CA LEU A 195 -3.59 -8.40 -8.77
C LEU A 195 -2.21 -8.20 -9.39
N LEU A 196 -1.16 -8.70 -8.75
CA LEU A 196 0.21 -8.67 -9.27
C LEU A 196 0.32 -9.42 -10.61
N SER A 197 -0.30 -10.59 -10.72
CA SER A 197 -0.31 -11.37 -11.97
C SER A 197 -1.11 -10.69 -13.09
N ALA A 198 -2.09 -9.87 -12.75
CA ALA A 198 -2.87 -9.05 -13.68
C ALA A 198 -2.13 -7.75 -14.09
N GLY A 199 -0.91 -7.52 -13.58
CA GLY A 199 -0.09 -6.36 -13.92
C GLY A 199 -0.34 -5.11 -13.07
N THR A 200 -1.00 -5.25 -11.92
CA THR A 200 -1.15 -4.14 -10.97
C THR A 200 0.14 -3.98 -10.17
N ASP A 201 0.78 -2.81 -10.24
CA ASP A 201 1.93 -2.51 -9.39
C ASP A 201 1.50 -2.33 -7.93
N LEU A 202 2.30 -2.84 -7.01
CA LEU A 202 1.97 -2.86 -5.58
C LEU A 202 3.11 -2.31 -4.72
N VAL A 203 2.80 -1.36 -3.85
CA VAL A 203 3.63 -0.99 -2.71
C VAL A 203 2.96 -1.54 -1.45
N LEU A 204 3.51 -2.63 -0.93
CA LEU A 204 3.00 -3.31 0.25
C LEU A 204 3.78 -2.88 1.49
N VAL A 205 3.14 -2.25 2.45
CA VAL A 205 3.72 -1.94 3.75
C VAL A 205 3.21 -2.95 4.75
N THR A 206 4.12 -3.63 5.44
CA THR A 206 3.79 -4.64 6.45
C THR A 206 4.87 -4.72 7.53
N HIS A 207 4.54 -5.34 8.65
CA HIS A 207 5.52 -5.76 9.65
C HIS A 207 5.68 -7.30 9.70
N HIS A 208 4.98 -8.03 8.82
CA HIS A 208 5.00 -9.48 8.73
C HIS A 208 5.70 -9.98 7.44
N PRO A 209 6.94 -10.48 7.51
CA PRO A 209 7.66 -10.98 6.33
C PRO A 209 6.93 -12.08 5.57
N GLY A 210 6.15 -12.91 6.29
CA GLY A 210 5.39 -14.03 5.73
C GLY A 210 4.20 -13.63 4.84
N GLU A 211 3.79 -12.37 4.86
CA GLU A 211 2.67 -11.86 4.07
C GLU A 211 3.09 -11.31 2.70
N ILE A 212 4.40 -11.19 2.46
CA ILE A 212 4.92 -10.65 1.20
C ILE A 212 4.76 -11.68 0.09
N PRO A 213 3.89 -11.44 -0.92
CA PRO A 213 3.65 -12.37 -2.01
C PRO A 213 4.94 -12.76 -2.75
N PRO A 214 5.02 -13.99 -3.29
CA PRO A 214 6.18 -14.45 -4.09
C PRO A 214 6.53 -13.53 -5.25
N ALA A 215 5.53 -12.91 -5.89
CA ALA A 215 5.73 -12.02 -7.03
C ALA A 215 6.47 -10.72 -6.67
N ILE A 216 6.42 -10.27 -5.41
CA ILE A 216 7.21 -9.11 -4.96
C ILE A 216 8.65 -9.56 -4.71
N GLN A 217 9.57 -9.08 -5.53
CA GLN A 217 10.98 -9.48 -5.50
C GLN A 217 11.88 -8.49 -4.75
N ARG A 218 11.49 -7.23 -4.60
CA ARG A 218 12.26 -6.21 -3.88
C ARG A 218 11.64 -5.90 -2.53
N VAL A 219 12.48 -5.91 -1.50
CA VAL A 219 12.08 -5.60 -0.12
C VAL A 219 13.00 -4.51 0.41
N ILE A 220 12.39 -3.51 1.03
CA ILE A 220 13.05 -2.39 1.68
C ILE A 220 12.77 -2.49 3.17
N LEU A 221 13.81 -2.57 3.98
CA LEU A 221 13.69 -2.63 5.44
C LEU A 221 13.89 -1.25 6.04
N LEU A 222 12.94 -0.84 6.84
CA LEU A 222 13.00 0.43 7.58
C LEU A 222 13.22 0.19 9.07
N ARG A 223 14.16 0.94 9.66
CA ARG A 223 14.38 1.05 11.10
C ARG A 223 14.76 2.47 11.47
N ASP A 224 14.13 3.04 12.48
CA ASP A 224 14.42 4.37 13.03
C ASP A 224 14.45 5.47 11.94
N GLY A 225 13.50 5.39 11.01
CA GLY A 225 13.38 6.34 9.90
C GLY A 225 14.43 6.22 8.80
N ARG A 226 15.26 5.17 8.82
CA ARG A 226 16.33 4.92 7.84
C ARG A 226 16.11 3.60 7.10
N ILE A 227 16.65 3.51 5.91
CA ILE A 227 16.71 2.25 5.17
C ILE A 227 17.85 1.42 5.77
N LEU A 228 17.51 0.30 6.38
CA LEU A 228 18.46 -0.67 6.91
C LEU A 228 19.02 -1.58 5.81
N ALA A 229 18.14 -2.00 4.89
CA ALA A 229 18.51 -2.80 3.73
C ALA A 229 17.49 -2.58 2.60
N ASP A 230 17.95 -2.68 1.36
CA ASP A 230 17.14 -2.60 0.15
C ASP A 230 17.69 -3.57 -0.89
N GLY A 231 16.86 -4.40 -1.48
CA GLY A 231 17.27 -5.35 -2.50
C GLY A 231 16.38 -6.55 -2.67
N LEU A 232 16.93 -7.60 -3.28
CA LEU A 232 16.22 -8.84 -3.55
C LEU A 232 15.66 -9.47 -2.27
N LYS A 233 14.38 -9.83 -2.30
CA LYS A 233 13.65 -10.42 -1.17
C LYS A 233 14.40 -11.58 -0.52
N SER A 234 14.97 -12.49 -1.30
CA SER A 234 15.71 -13.65 -0.80
C SER A 234 17.02 -13.30 -0.07
N LYS A 235 17.61 -12.14 -0.38
CA LYS A 235 18.84 -11.67 0.29
C LYS A 235 18.52 -10.83 1.52
N VAL A 236 17.53 -9.95 1.41
CA VAL A 236 17.12 -9.02 2.47
C VAL A 236 16.42 -9.76 3.60
N LEU A 237 15.53 -10.72 3.30
CA LEU A 237 14.85 -11.53 4.31
C LEU A 237 15.71 -12.73 4.74
N SER A 238 16.85 -12.47 5.35
CA SER A 238 17.72 -13.49 5.95
C SER A 238 17.63 -13.47 7.48
N SER A 239 18.02 -14.57 8.13
CA SER A 239 18.00 -14.68 9.60
C SER A 239 18.81 -13.56 10.26
N ALA A 240 20.01 -13.26 9.74
CA ALA A 240 20.87 -12.23 10.29
C ALA A 240 20.25 -10.83 10.17
N VAL A 241 19.75 -10.48 8.98
CA VAL A 241 19.18 -9.15 8.71
C VAL A 241 17.86 -8.93 9.47
N LEU A 242 16.97 -9.94 9.54
CA LEU A 242 15.74 -9.82 10.31
C LEU A 242 15.98 -9.83 11.81
N SER A 243 16.99 -10.56 12.29
CA SER A 243 17.38 -10.50 13.72
C SER A 243 17.89 -9.10 14.09
N ASP A 244 18.66 -8.47 13.20
CA ASP A 244 19.08 -7.07 13.39
C ASP A 244 17.89 -6.10 13.31
N LEU A 245 17.01 -6.25 12.31
CA LEU A 245 15.83 -5.41 12.15
C LEU A 245 14.95 -5.37 13.41
N TYR A 246 14.65 -6.55 13.96
CA TYR A 246 13.71 -6.70 15.09
C TYR A 246 14.40 -6.77 16.46
N GLN A 247 15.75 -6.77 16.50
CA GLN A 247 16.56 -6.84 17.72
C GLN A 247 16.25 -8.09 18.56
N VAL A 248 15.90 -9.18 17.91
CA VAL A 248 15.65 -10.50 18.53
C VAL A 248 16.22 -11.61 17.65
N PRO A 249 16.74 -12.71 18.24
CA PRO A 249 17.24 -13.84 17.46
C PRO A 249 16.11 -14.51 16.66
N LEU A 250 16.25 -14.53 15.33
CA LEU A 250 15.25 -15.08 14.41
C LEU A 250 15.90 -16.08 13.44
N ARG A 251 15.12 -17.08 13.06
CA ARG A 251 15.43 -17.99 11.96
C ARG A 251 14.45 -17.81 10.83
N VAL A 252 15.00 -17.70 9.62
CA VAL A 252 14.23 -17.62 8.38
C VAL A 252 14.33 -18.95 7.64
N SER A 253 13.21 -19.44 7.17
CA SER A 253 13.10 -20.55 6.25
C SER A 253 12.19 -20.19 5.08
N TRP A 254 12.27 -20.91 3.99
CA TRP A 254 11.53 -20.63 2.77
C TRP A 254 10.72 -21.86 2.35
N SER A 255 9.46 -21.64 1.99
CA SER A 255 8.60 -22.64 1.38
C SER A 255 7.90 -22.03 0.17
N GLN A 256 8.09 -22.58 -1.01
CA GLN A 256 7.49 -22.09 -2.26
C GLN A 256 7.60 -20.57 -2.43
N GLN A 257 8.79 -19.98 -2.15
CA GLN A 257 9.09 -18.56 -2.17
C GLN A 257 8.38 -17.70 -1.09
N TRP A 258 7.68 -18.33 -0.14
CA TRP A 258 7.16 -17.69 1.06
C TRP A 258 8.20 -17.69 2.15
N CYS A 259 8.40 -16.51 2.74
CA CYS A 259 9.27 -16.34 3.90
C CYS A 259 8.55 -16.78 5.18
N GLN A 260 9.18 -17.66 5.94
CA GLN A 260 8.71 -18.08 7.24
C GLN A 260 9.73 -17.66 8.30
N VAL A 261 9.26 -16.97 9.34
CA VAL A 261 10.10 -16.46 10.42
C VAL A 261 9.65 -17.09 11.73
N ARG A 262 10.64 -17.56 12.51
CA ARG A 262 10.42 -18.14 13.85
C ARG A 262 11.54 -17.70 14.79
N PRO A 263 11.32 -17.75 16.11
CA PRO A 263 12.43 -17.61 17.06
C PRO A 263 13.58 -18.58 16.79
N ALA A 264 14.82 -18.15 17.05
CA ALA A 264 16.02 -18.96 16.82
C ALA A 264 16.19 -20.06 17.86
#